data_271335cde716914d210ec4c6b65fde1f
#
_entry.id   271335cde716914d210ec4c6b65fde1f
#
_cell.length_a   1.000
_cell.length_b   1.000
_cell.length_c   1.000
_cell.angle_alpha   90.00
_cell.angle_beta   90.00
_cell.angle_gamma   90.00
#
_symmetry.space_group_name_H-M   'P 1'
#
loop_
_entity.id
_entity.type
_entity.pdbx_description
1 polymer ?
#
loop_
_entity_poly.entity_id
_entity_poly.type
_entity_poly.pdbx_seq_one_letter_code
_entity_poly.pdbx_strand_id
1 'polypeptide(L)'
;MKYPRIEVRELKKSFDDTVVLDKINFKVHLGESLVIIGASGSGKSVLTKCIVGLLKPDNGDIFLDGHRLETNSSDNTTVAANSISYVFQNSALFDSLNVIQNISFGPQLLNKQNEKDANEIAKESMKKLDIHPKFGSMYPKELSSSSRKIVAIARALAVKPKIIIFDEPSTGLDIRASHKLDYLIRESVKNENITAITITHDMNSALHIADSIAMLHEGKLIWSGKPSEFKKSNHAEVRRFIKPLLSSTKLQLAN
;
A
#
# COMPACT_ATOMS: atom_id res chain seq x y z
N MET A 1 7.08 -14.46 -22.36
CA MET A 1 5.93 -13.71 -21.77
C MET A 1 6.38 -13.18 -20.43
N LYS A 2 6.22 -11.88 -20.16
CA LYS A 2 6.63 -11.30 -18.88
C LYS A 2 5.52 -11.58 -17.88
N TYR A 3 5.76 -12.36 -16.83
CA TYR A 3 4.78 -12.64 -15.77
C TYR A 3 4.39 -11.34 -15.06
N PRO A 4 3.13 -11.22 -14.57
CA PRO A 4 2.76 -10.13 -13.68
C PRO A 4 3.58 -10.21 -12.39
N ARG A 5 3.84 -9.07 -11.75
CA ARG A 5 4.54 -9.01 -10.46
C ARG A 5 3.72 -9.68 -9.37
N ILE A 6 2.40 -9.44 -9.39
CA ILE A 6 1.43 -10.04 -8.48
C ILE A 6 0.30 -10.59 -9.32
N GLU A 7 -0.13 -11.82 -9.07
CA GLU A 7 -1.34 -12.39 -9.66
C GLU A 7 -2.13 -13.10 -8.56
N VAL A 8 -3.40 -12.77 -8.45
CA VAL A 8 -4.36 -13.39 -7.54
C VAL A 8 -5.39 -14.12 -8.37
N ARG A 9 -5.63 -15.40 -8.05
CA ARG A 9 -6.55 -16.29 -8.77
C ARG A 9 -7.55 -16.93 -7.81
N GLU A 10 -8.83 -16.72 -8.04
CA GLU A 10 -9.97 -17.37 -7.33
C GLU A 10 -9.84 -17.29 -5.80
N LEU A 11 -9.23 -16.19 -5.29
CA LEU A 11 -8.94 -16.06 -3.87
C LEU A 11 -10.24 -15.97 -3.06
N LYS A 12 -10.37 -16.85 -2.08
CA LYS A 12 -11.48 -16.87 -1.13
C LYS A 12 -10.99 -16.84 0.30
N LYS A 13 -11.66 -16.07 1.15
CA LYS A 13 -11.41 -16.02 2.59
C LYS A 13 -12.70 -15.84 3.36
N SER A 14 -12.90 -16.67 4.36
CA SER A 14 -14.02 -16.60 5.29
C SER A 14 -13.49 -16.55 6.72
N PHE A 15 -14.28 -16.03 7.63
CA PHE A 15 -14.10 -16.13 9.08
C PHE A 15 -15.40 -16.66 9.66
N ASP A 16 -15.32 -17.77 10.33
CA ASP A 16 -16.48 -18.55 10.75
C ASP A 16 -17.44 -18.78 9.55
N ASP A 17 -18.70 -18.40 9.65
CA ASP A 17 -19.69 -18.53 8.58
C ASP A 17 -19.75 -17.32 7.62
N THR A 18 -18.90 -16.31 7.82
CA THR A 18 -18.93 -15.08 7.03
C THR A 18 -17.87 -15.09 5.93
N VAL A 19 -18.31 -15.08 4.66
CA VAL A 19 -17.43 -14.93 3.50
C VAL A 19 -17.01 -13.47 3.37
N VAL A 20 -15.71 -13.18 3.50
CA VAL A 20 -15.14 -11.84 3.42
C VAL A 20 -14.54 -11.55 2.05
N LEU A 21 -13.96 -12.55 1.39
CA LEU A 21 -13.48 -12.48 0.01
C LEU A 21 -14.03 -13.65 -0.77
N ASP A 22 -14.60 -13.38 -1.95
CA ASP A 22 -15.21 -14.40 -2.80
C ASP A 22 -14.67 -14.31 -4.23
N LYS A 23 -13.84 -15.28 -4.62
CA LYS A 23 -13.28 -15.46 -5.97
C LYS A 23 -12.61 -14.20 -6.53
N ILE A 24 -11.73 -13.60 -5.75
CA ILE A 24 -10.97 -12.42 -6.17
C ILE A 24 -9.93 -12.80 -7.24
N ASN A 25 -9.96 -12.08 -8.34
CA ASN A 25 -9.04 -12.25 -9.46
C ASN A 25 -8.49 -10.91 -9.92
N PHE A 26 -7.17 -10.72 -9.94
CA PHE A 26 -6.51 -9.56 -10.55
C PHE A 26 -5.02 -9.82 -10.78
N LYS A 27 -4.41 -8.91 -11.57
CA LYS A 27 -2.98 -8.88 -11.85
C LYS A 27 -2.44 -7.48 -11.65
N VAL A 28 -1.19 -7.39 -11.17
CA VAL A 28 -0.45 -6.13 -11.08
C VAL A 28 0.86 -6.33 -11.81
N HIS A 29 1.15 -5.46 -12.76
CA HIS A 29 2.35 -5.55 -13.57
C HIS A 29 3.55 -4.87 -12.90
N LEU A 30 4.74 -5.14 -13.42
CA LEU A 30 5.97 -4.53 -12.93
C LEU A 30 5.90 -3.00 -13.00
N GLY A 31 6.18 -2.33 -11.89
CA GLY A 31 6.18 -0.87 -11.80
C GLY A 31 4.78 -0.23 -11.83
N GLU A 32 3.71 -1.05 -11.77
CA GLU A 32 2.33 -0.57 -11.73
C GLU A 32 1.91 -0.21 -10.30
N SER A 33 1.18 0.88 -10.15
CA SER A 33 0.48 1.28 -8.95
C SER A 33 -1.01 0.94 -9.07
N LEU A 34 -1.42 -0.20 -8.49
CA LEU A 34 -2.83 -0.58 -8.37
C LEU A 34 -3.42 0.03 -7.10
N VAL A 35 -4.52 0.77 -7.24
CA VAL A 35 -5.29 1.23 -6.07
C VAL A 35 -6.58 0.42 -5.95
N ILE A 36 -6.77 -0.21 -4.79
CA ILE A 36 -7.98 -0.96 -4.45
C ILE A 36 -8.85 -0.09 -3.55
N ILE A 37 -10.01 0.29 -4.07
CA ILE A 37 -10.98 1.11 -3.35
C ILE A 37 -12.17 0.28 -2.90
N GLY A 38 -12.91 0.80 -1.93
CA GLY A 38 -14.14 0.18 -1.44
C GLY A 38 -14.54 0.72 -0.08
N ALA A 39 -15.78 0.52 0.32
CA ALA A 39 -16.29 0.91 1.62
C ALA A 39 -15.53 0.23 2.78
N SER A 40 -15.64 0.79 3.99
CA SER A 40 -15.14 0.10 5.19
C SER A 40 -15.81 -1.27 5.31
N GLY A 41 -15.04 -2.28 5.71
CA GLY A 41 -15.55 -3.66 5.81
C GLY A 41 -15.67 -4.45 4.51
N SER A 42 -15.32 -3.88 3.33
CA SER A 42 -15.41 -4.59 2.05
C SER A 42 -14.40 -5.72 1.85
N GLY A 43 -13.45 -5.94 2.78
CA GLY A 43 -12.44 -7.00 2.71
C GLY A 43 -11.04 -6.55 2.27
N LYS A 44 -10.78 -5.23 2.04
CA LYS A 44 -9.50 -4.70 1.52
C LYS A 44 -8.28 -5.13 2.35
N SER A 45 -8.31 -4.92 3.65
CA SER A 45 -7.19 -5.29 4.54
C SER A 45 -7.03 -6.81 4.70
N VAL A 46 -8.11 -7.58 4.55
CA VAL A 46 -8.02 -9.05 4.51
C VAL A 46 -7.31 -9.51 3.24
N LEU A 47 -7.66 -8.90 2.09
CA LEU A 47 -7.02 -9.18 0.81
C LEU A 47 -5.51 -8.91 0.86
N THR A 48 -5.10 -7.74 1.34
CA THR A 48 -3.66 -7.40 1.41
C THR A 48 -2.91 -8.29 2.41
N LYS A 49 -3.53 -8.67 3.53
CA LYS A 49 -2.94 -9.63 4.48
C LYS A 49 -2.75 -11.02 3.87
N CYS A 50 -3.66 -11.44 2.98
CA CYS A 50 -3.47 -12.68 2.22
C CYS A 50 -2.29 -12.55 1.23
N ILE A 51 -2.17 -11.41 0.53
CA ILE A 51 -1.09 -11.18 -0.44
C ILE A 51 0.30 -11.22 0.21
N VAL A 52 0.43 -10.68 1.43
CA VAL A 52 1.72 -10.71 2.15
C VAL A 52 1.95 -11.99 2.95
N GLY A 53 1.02 -12.96 2.90
CA GLY A 53 1.13 -14.23 3.61
C GLY A 53 0.84 -14.16 5.11
N LEU A 54 0.32 -13.03 5.62
CA LEU A 54 -0.10 -12.89 7.03
C LEU A 54 -1.41 -13.62 7.33
N LEU A 55 -2.24 -13.84 6.31
CA LEU A 55 -3.45 -14.64 6.38
C LEU A 55 -3.44 -15.68 5.27
N LYS A 56 -3.72 -16.94 5.64
CA LYS A 56 -3.88 -18.00 4.66
C LYS A 56 -5.27 -17.89 4.01
N PRO A 57 -5.37 -17.84 2.67
CA PRO A 57 -6.66 -17.96 1.98
C PRO A 57 -7.24 -19.36 2.19
N ASP A 58 -8.58 -19.47 2.15
CA ASP A 58 -9.27 -20.75 2.25
C ASP A 58 -9.27 -21.48 0.90
N ASN A 59 -9.24 -20.70 -0.21
CA ASN A 59 -9.14 -21.22 -1.56
C ASN A 59 -8.46 -20.18 -2.48
N GLY A 60 -8.01 -20.64 -3.65
CA GLY A 60 -7.32 -19.80 -4.64
C GLY A 60 -5.83 -19.68 -4.39
N ASP A 61 -5.17 -18.99 -5.30
CA ASP A 61 -3.71 -18.89 -5.34
C ASP A 61 -3.23 -17.46 -5.49
N ILE A 62 -2.08 -17.18 -4.90
CA ILE A 62 -1.36 -15.93 -5.07
C ILE A 62 0.00 -16.25 -5.67
N PHE A 63 0.39 -15.53 -6.72
CA PHE A 63 1.69 -15.67 -7.37
C PHE A 63 2.45 -14.34 -7.28
N LEU A 64 3.73 -14.43 -6.95
CA LEU A 64 4.69 -13.34 -6.95
C LEU A 64 5.78 -13.66 -7.97
N ASP A 65 5.97 -12.81 -8.98
CA ASP A 65 6.91 -13.07 -10.09
C ASP A 65 6.72 -14.46 -10.74
N GLY A 66 5.47 -14.94 -10.82
CA GLY A 66 5.13 -16.26 -11.36
C GLY A 66 5.31 -17.44 -10.39
N HIS A 67 5.84 -17.22 -9.20
CA HIS A 67 5.98 -18.24 -8.15
C HIS A 67 4.78 -18.22 -7.20
N ARG A 68 4.18 -19.38 -6.98
CA ARG A 68 3.06 -19.51 -6.05
C ARG A 68 3.52 -19.22 -4.61
N LEU A 69 2.78 -18.37 -3.92
CA LEU A 69 3.01 -18.08 -2.50
C LEU A 69 2.43 -19.22 -1.65
N GLU A 70 3.30 -20.02 -1.06
CA GLU A 70 2.88 -21.08 -0.14
C GLU A 70 2.95 -20.56 1.31
N THR A 71 1.81 -20.52 1.96
CA THR A 71 1.71 -19.99 3.34
C THR A 71 2.18 -20.97 4.42
N ASN A 72 2.63 -22.18 4.04
CA ASN A 72 3.00 -23.25 4.98
C ASN A 72 4.49 -23.60 4.98
N SER A 73 5.34 -22.99 4.16
CA SER A 73 6.78 -23.25 4.15
C SER A 73 7.57 -22.07 4.70
N SER A 74 8.52 -22.34 5.61
CA SER A 74 9.44 -21.34 6.15
C SER A 74 10.20 -20.59 5.05
N ASP A 75 10.51 -21.26 3.95
CA ASP A 75 11.29 -20.70 2.84
C ASP A 75 10.49 -19.66 2.02
N ASN A 76 9.21 -19.89 1.79
CA ASN A 76 8.36 -18.97 1.02
C ASN A 76 7.91 -17.76 1.83
N THR A 77 7.76 -17.89 3.14
CA THR A 77 7.55 -16.75 4.04
C THR A 77 8.76 -15.81 3.99
N THR A 78 9.97 -16.36 3.86
CA THR A 78 11.22 -15.58 3.74
C THR A 78 11.30 -14.86 2.39
N VAL A 79 10.88 -15.48 1.28
CA VAL A 79 10.87 -14.84 -0.06
C VAL A 79 9.87 -13.69 -0.11
N ALA A 80 8.66 -13.87 0.42
CA ALA A 80 7.67 -12.81 0.51
C ALA A 80 8.13 -11.67 1.43
N ALA A 81 8.68 -12.00 2.60
CA ALA A 81 9.19 -11.03 3.56
C ALA A 81 10.33 -10.17 2.98
N ASN A 82 11.21 -10.75 2.14
CA ASN A 82 12.32 -10.01 1.52
C ASN A 82 11.91 -9.22 0.27
N SER A 83 10.71 -9.47 -0.28
CA SER A 83 10.26 -8.84 -1.53
C SER A 83 9.16 -7.81 -1.32
N ILE A 84 8.40 -7.90 -0.24
CA ILE A 84 7.22 -7.08 0.03
C ILE A 84 7.43 -6.25 1.29
N SER A 85 7.24 -4.94 1.18
CA SER A 85 7.10 -4.05 2.34
C SER A 85 5.63 -3.70 2.55
N TYR A 86 5.21 -3.60 3.81
CA TYR A 86 3.86 -3.23 4.20
C TYR A 86 3.86 -1.96 5.06
N VAL A 87 3.12 -0.95 4.63
CA VAL A 87 2.90 0.29 5.37
C VAL A 87 1.51 0.27 5.97
N PHE A 88 1.44 0.08 7.28
CA PHE A 88 0.19 -0.01 8.04
C PHE A 88 -0.48 1.34 8.22
N GLN A 89 -1.80 1.35 8.32
CA GLN A 89 -2.63 2.53 8.56
C GLN A 89 -2.13 3.39 9.74
N ASN A 90 -1.72 2.76 10.84
CA ASN A 90 -1.25 3.40 12.06
C ASN A 90 0.28 3.59 12.09
N SER A 91 0.95 3.55 10.92
CA SER A 91 2.40 3.67 10.75
C SER A 91 3.21 2.53 11.38
N ALA A 92 2.75 1.91 12.45
CA ALA A 92 3.38 0.81 13.19
C ALA A 92 4.90 1.03 13.43
N LEU A 93 5.29 2.25 13.81
CA LEU A 93 6.65 2.56 14.21
C LEU A 93 6.95 1.94 15.57
N PHE A 94 8.20 1.56 15.80
CA PHE A 94 8.66 1.09 17.10
C PHE A 94 8.84 2.29 18.03
N ASP A 95 8.03 2.39 19.08
CA ASP A 95 8.04 3.52 20.03
C ASP A 95 9.34 3.64 20.82
N SER A 96 10.07 2.53 20.99
CA SER A 96 11.38 2.46 21.66
C SER A 96 12.55 2.88 20.79
N LEU A 97 12.32 3.10 19.48
CA LEU A 97 13.35 3.47 18.51
C LEU A 97 13.12 4.89 17.99
N ASN A 98 14.20 5.67 17.82
CA ASN A 98 14.13 6.97 17.15
C ASN A 98 13.88 6.81 15.63
N VAL A 99 13.75 7.92 14.90
CA VAL A 99 13.47 7.92 13.45
C VAL A 99 14.56 7.18 12.66
N ILE A 100 15.85 7.47 12.90
CA ILE A 100 16.95 6.78 12.20
C ILE A 100 16.90 5.28 12.49
N GLN A 101 16.74 4.89 13.74
CA GLN A 101 16.67 3.49 14.16
C GLN A 101 15.45 2.76 13.56
N ASN A 102 14.28 3.42 13.51
CA ASN A 102 13.10 2.86 12.85
C ASN A 102 13.38 2.58 11.36
N ILE A 103 14.03 3.51 10.65
CA ILE A 103 14.30 3.36 9.21
C ILE A 103 15.42 2.34 8.98
N SER A 104 16.48 2.35 9.79
CA SER A 104 17.63 1.44 9.63
C SER A 104 17.34 0.01 10.08
N PHE A 105 16.26 -0.22 10.83
CA PHE A 105 15.92 -1.56 11.37
C PHE A 105 15.79 -2.63 10.27
N GLY A 106 15.06 -2.32 9.19
CA GLY A 106 14.90 -3.25 8.06
C GLY A 106 16.21 -3.60 7.36
N PRO A 107 17.03 -2.62 6.94
CA PRO A 107 18.36 -2.85 6.40
C PRO A 107 19.28 -3.70 7.28
N GLN A 108 19.25 -3.51 8.59
CA GLN A 108 20.03 -4.36 9.53
C GLN A 108 19.51 -5.79 9.56
N LEU A 109 18.20 -5.96 9.70
CA LEU A 109 17.59 -7.28 9.91
C LEU A 109 17.55 -8.11 8.61
N LEU A 110 17.05 -7.53 7.52
CA LEU A 110 16.77 -8.26 6.27
C LEU A 110 17.98 -8.27 5.33
N ASN A 111 18.69 -7.13 5.23
CA ASN A 111 19.81 -6.99 4.31
C ASN A 111 21.17 -7.25 4.99
N LYS A 112 21.17 -7.61 6.29
CA LYS A 112 22.36 -7.90 7.11
C LYS A 112 23.42 -6.79 7.08
N GLN A 113 22.97 -5.53 6.92
CA GLN A 113 23.86 -4.37 6.96
C GLN A 113 24.35 -4.13 8.39
N ASN A 114 25.61 -3.69 8.53
CA ASN A 114 26.09 -3.22 9.82
C ASN A 114 25.37 -1.90 10.21
N GLU A 115 25.46 -1.52 11.47
CA GLU A 115 24.74 -0.35 12.01
C GLU A 115 25.11 0.95 11.27
N LYS A 116 26.40 1.15 10.95
CA LYS A 116 26.87 2.35 10.27
C LYS A 116 26.25 2.48 8.88
N ASP A 117 26.32 1.43 8.07
CA ASP A 117 25.80 1.42 6.70
C ASP A 117 24.27 1.54 6.71
N ALA A 118 23.57 0.86 7.63
CA ALA A 118 22.13 0.97 7.78
C ALA A 118 21.68 2.38 8.19
N ASN A 119 22.46 3.07 9.03
CA ASN A 119 22.19 4.46 9.40
C ASN A 119 22.41 5.42 8.22
N GLU A 120 23.38 5.19 7.34
CA GLU A 120 23.53 5.99 6.10
C GLU A 120 22.35 5.74 5.15
N ILE A 121 21.90 4.49 4.98
CA ILE A 121 20.68 4.19 4.21
C ILE A 121 19.46 4.93 4.80
N ALA A 122 19.35 4.97 6.14
CA ALA A 122 18.27 5.70 6.79
C ALA A 122 18.31 7.20 6.49
N LYS A 123 19.49 7.84 6.56
CA LYS A 123 19.67 9.25 6.22
C LYS A 123 19.35 9.56 4.75
N GLU A 124 19.77 8.68 3.82
CA GLU A 124 19.40 8.79 2.41
C GLU A 124 17.89 8.69 2.20
N SER A 125 17.23 7.72 2.87
CA SER A 125 15.77 7.57 2.81
C SER A 125 15.04 8.79 3.38
N MET A 126 15.55 9.37 4.48
CA MET A 126 15.03 10.63 5.02
C MET A 126 15.13 11.76 4.00
N LYS A 127 16.29 11.91 3.34
CA LYS A 127 16.51 12.94 2.30
C LYS A 127 15.56 12.77 1.11
N LYS A 128 15.38 11.54 0.61
CA LYS A 128 14.46 11.24 -0.52
C LYS A 128 13.01 11.63 -0.22
N LEU A 129 12.57 11.53 1.03
CA LEU A 129 11.21 11.82 1.46
C LEU A 129 11.04 13.19 2.13
N ASP A 130 12.04 14.07 1.98
CA ASP A 130 12.01 15.43 2.56
C ASP A 130 11.79 15.44 4.09
N ILE A 131 12.36 14.44 4.78
CA ILE A 131 12.38 14.39 6.24
C ILE A 131 13.59 15.17 6.72
N HIS A 132 13.34 16.28 7.44
CA HIS A 132 14.42 17.14 7.91
C HIS A 132 15.35 16.38 8.89
N PRO A 133 16.69 16.48 8.78
CA PRO A 133 17.66 15.73 9.60
C PRO A 133 17.46 15.85 11.11
N LYS A 134 16.93 16.99 11.61
CA LYS A 134 16.62 17.19 13.04
C LYS A 134 15.64 16.16 13.61
N PHE A 135 14.80 15.54 12.77
CA PHE A 135 13.88 14.51 13.21
C PHE A 135 14.56 13.15 13.46
N GLY A 136 15.81 12.96 12.99
CA GLY A 136 16.51 11.68 13.07
C GLY A 136 16.63 11.09 14.48
N SER A 137 16.85 11.93 15.49
CA SER A 137 16.95 11.52 16.90
C SER A 137 15.61 11.52 17.67
N MET A 138 14.53 12.02 17.04
CA MET A 138 13.21 12.08 17.69
C MET A 138 12.54 10.71 17.71
N TYR A 139 11.73 10.47 18.74
CA TYR A 139 10.92 9.27 18.87
C TYR A 139 9.52 9.47 18.26
N PRO A 140 8.78 8.39 17.91
CA PRO A 140 7.47 8.48 17.28
C PRO A 140 6.46 9.37 18.01
N LYS A 141 6.47 9.37 19.34
CA LYS A 141 5.60 10.20 20.19
C LYS A 141 5.82 11.72 20.03
N GLU A 142 7.02 12.12 19.57
CA GLU A 142 7.38 13.52 19.38
C GLU A 142 7.02 14.03 17.97
N LEU A 143 6.58 13.13 17.07
CA LEU A 143 6.23 13.42 15.70
C LEU A 143 4.73 13.68 15.52
N SER A 144 4.40 14.56 14.57
CA SER A 144 3.01 14.68 14.09
C SER A 144 2.53 13.39 13.40
N SER A 145 1.21 13.23 13.26
CA SER A 145 0.63 12.08 12.55
C SER A 145 1.17 11.96 11.12
N SER A 146 1.25 13.07 10.38
CA SER A 146 1.79 13.10 9.02
C SER A 146 3.28 12.71 8.99
N SER A 147 4.09 13.23 9.92
CA SER A 147 5.51 12.87 10.00
C SER A 147 5.71 11.39 10.29
N ARG A 148 4.92 10.80 11.20
CA ARG A 148 4.97 9.34 11.47
C ARG A 148 4.68 8.52 10.21
N LYS A 149 3.69 8.92 9.41
CA LYS A 149 3.37 8.24 8.14
C LYS A 149 4.52 8.32 7.13
N ILE A 150 5.14 9.48 6.98
CA ILE A 150 6.30 9.64 6.08
C ILE A 150 7.48 8.80 6.56
N VAL A 151 7.76 8.75 7.86
CA VAL A 151 8.81 7.89 8.45
C VAL A 151 8.51 6.40 8.21
N ALA A 152 7.24 5.98 8.31
CA ALA A 152 6.86 4.59 8.01
C ALA A 152 7.09 4.23 6.54
N ILE A 153 6.85 5.17 5.61
CA ILE A 153 7.19 5.00 4.19
C ILE A 153 8.71 4.93 4.01
N ALA A 154 9.47 5.81 4.67
CA ALA A 154 10.93 5.78 4.62
C ALA A 154 11.48 4.43 5.09
N ARG A 155 10.95 3.89 6.20
CA ARG A 155 11.31 2.56 6.70
C ARG A 155 11.01 1.46 5.69
N ALA A 156 9.83 1.52 5.05
CA ALA A 156 9.44 0.52 4.06
C ALA A 156 10.29 0.56 2.79
N LEU A 157 10.72 1.74 2.35
CA LEU A 157 11.56 1.92 1.16
C LEU A 157 13.05 1.62 1.42
N ALA A 158 13.53 1.76 2.66
CA ALA A 158 14.93 1.56 3.02
C ALA A 158 15.46 0.16 2.70
N VAL A 159 14.61 -0.85 2.69
CA VAL A 159 14.95 -2.24 2.33
C VAL A 159 14.96 -2.49 0.82
N LYS A 160 14.63 -1.47 -0.01
CA LYS A 160 14.52 -1.56 -1.47
C LYS A 160 13.58 -2.69 -1.92
N PRO A 161 12.30 -2.66 -1.51
CA PRO A 161 11.37 -3.73 -1.81
C PRO A 161 11.03 -3.79 -3.30
N LYS A 162 10.67 -4.96 -3.81
CA LYS A 162 10.11 -5.11 -5.16
C LYS A 162 8.63 -4.72 -5.21
N ILE A 163 7.93 -4.94 -4.10
CA ILE A 163 6.50 -4.70 -3.93
C ILE A 163 6.30 -3.91 -2.66
N ILE A 164 5.43 -2.90 -2.70
CA ILE A 164 5.02 -2.17 -1.50
C ILE A 164 3.49 -2.15 -1.40
N ILE A 165 2.98 -2.39 -0.20
CA ILE A 165 1.55 -2.31 0.08
C ILE A 165 1.31 -1.18 1.07
N PHE A 166 0.44 -0.25 0.71
CA PHE A 166 -0.01 0.85 1.56
C PHE A 166 -1.44 0.59 2.03
N ASP A 167 -1.62 0.47 3.33
CA ASP A 167 -2.94 0.28 3.96
C ASP A 167 -3.44 1.61 4.50
N GLU A 168 -4.39 2.24 3.79
CA GLU A 168 -5.02 3.51 4.17
C GLU A 168 -3.99 4.60 4.56
N PRO A 169 -3.00 4.93 3.71
CA PRO A 169 -1.85 5.74 4.10
C PRO A 169 -2.23 7.18 4.47
N SER A 170 -3.23 7.78 3.83
CA SER A 170 -3.67 9.17 4.05
C SER A 170 -4.75 9.34 5.11
N THR A 171 -5.32 8.24 5.65
CA THR A 171 -6.39 8.30 6.65
C THR A 171 -5.97 9.07 7.90
N GLY A 172 -6.83 10.01 8.32
CA GLY A 172 -6.61 10.85 9.50
C GLY A 172 -5.66 12.04 9.28
N LEU A 173 -5.30 12.33 8.03
CA LEU A 173 -4.57 13.54 7.64
C LEU A 173 -5.52 14.61 7.11
N ASP A 174 -5.12 15.87 7.24
CA ASP A 174 -5.76 16.97 6.52
C ASP A 174 -5.47 16.90 5.01
N ILE A 175 -6.22 17.65 4.22
CA ILE A 175 -6.15 17.62 2.75
C ILE A 175 -4.73 17.93 2.22
N ARG A 176 -4.01 18.90 2.82
CA ARG A 176 -2.67 19.28 2.36
C ARG A 176 -1.65 18.19 2.67
N ALA A 177 -1.71 17.62 3.88
CA ALA A 177 -0.85 16.51 4.29
C ALA A 177 -1.13 15.25 3.46
N SER A 178 -2.39 14.96 3.14
CA SER A 178 -2.77 13.85 2.26
C SER A 178 -2.19 14.02 0.86
N HIS A 179 -2.36 15.17 0.24
CA HIS A 179 -1.80 15.44 -1.11
C HIS A 179 -0.27 15.34 -1.12
N LYS A 180 0.43 15.86 -0.07
CA LYS A 180 1.88 15.70 0.03
C LYS A 180 2.27 14.23 0.14
N LEU A 181 1.54 13.45 0.94
CA LEU A 181 1.79 12.02 1.10
C LEU A 181 1.56 11.24 -0.19
N ASP A 182 0.46 11.50 -0.89
CA ASP A 182 0.12 10.87 -2.17
C ASP A 182 1.20 11.16 -3.22
N TYR A 183 1.68 12.40 -3.28
CA TYR A 183 2.80 12.78 -4.15
C TYR A 183 4.06 11.99 -3.81
N LEU A 184 4.44 11.90 -2.53
CA LEU A 184 5.62 11.14 -2.09
C LEU A 184 5.50 9.64 -2.42
N ILE A 185 4.32 9.05 -2.22
CA ILE A 185 4.04 7.65 -2.59
C ILE A 185 4.25 7.46 -4.09
N ARG A 186 3.59 8.29 -4.92
CA ARG A 186 3.67 8.20 -6.38
C ARG A 186 5.09 8.34 -6.90
N GLU A 187 5.82 9.36 -6.44
CA GLU A 187 7.21 9.58 -6.85
C GLU A 187 8.13 8.44 -6.42
N SER A 188 7.98 7.94 -5.20
CA SER A 188 8.79 6.83 -4.70
C SER A 188 8.58 5.56 -5.50
N VAL A 189 7.32 5.21 -5.79
CA VAL A 189 6.97 4.04 -6.61
C VAL A 189 7.55 4.16 -8.01
N LYS A 190 7.43 5.34 -8.63
CA LYS A 190 7.86 5.57 -10.01
C LYS A 190 9.37 5.61 -10.16
N ASN A 191 10.06 6.34 -9.28
CA ASN A 191 11.51 6.53 -9.34
C ASN A 191 12.29 5.26 -9.00
N GLU A 192 11.77 4.42 -8.09
CA GLU A 192 12.40 3.16 -7.68
C GLU A 192 11.88 1.96 -8.51
N ASN A 193 10.97 2.18 -9.48
CA ASN A 193 10.33 1.12 -10.29
C ASN A 193 9.71 0.00 -9.44
N ILE A 194 9.10 0.39 -8.32
CA ILE A 194 8.43 -0.51 -7.37
C ILE A 194 7.02 -0.82 -7.88
N THR A 195 6.54 -2.03 -7.67
CA THR A 195 5.12 -2.35 -7.86
C THR A 195 4.36 -2.07 -6.59
N ALA A 196 3.27 -1.31 -6.65
CA ALA A 196 2.52 -0.90 -5.49
C ALA A 196 1.07 -1.38 -5.50
N ILE A 197 0.56 -1.75 -4.31
CA ILE A 197 -0.87 -1.85 -4.04
C ILE A 197 -1.19 -0.84 -2.94
N THR A 198 -2.12 0.07 -3.21
CA THR A 198 -2.65 0.98 -2.18
C THR A 198 -4.11 0.66 -1.94
N ILE A 199 -4.49 0.43 -0.70
CA ILE A 199 -5.90 0.35 -0.32
C ILE A 199 -6.34 1.65 0.33
N THR A 200 -7.46 2.19 -0.13
CA THR A 200 -8.03 3.43 0.42
C THR A 200 -9.53 3.51 0.18
N HIS A 201 -10.21 4.31 0.97
CA HIS A 201 -11.58 4.76 0.71
C HIS A 201 -11.61 6.21 0.18
N ASP A 202 -10.45 6.89 0.15
CA ASP A 202 -10.34 8.26 -0.39
C ASP A 202 -10.12 8.23 -1.90
N MET A 203 -11.12 8.75 -2.61
CA MET A 203 -11.11 8.80 -4.07
C MET A 203 -10.10 9.80 -4.62
N ASN A 204 -9.83 10.92 -3.92
CA ASN A 204 -8.85 11.90 -4.39
C ASN A 204 -7.45 11.27 -4.38
N SER A 205 -7.06 10.65 -3.26
CA SER A 205 -5.82 9.89 -3.17
C SER A 205 -5.74 8.80 -4.23
N ALA A 206 -6.82 8.02 -4.42
CA ALA A 206 -6.86 6.97 -5.43
C ALA A 206 -6.55 7.49 -6.84
N LEU A 207 -7.17 8.61 -7.23
CA LEU A 207 -6.95 9.21 -8.55
C LEU A 207 -5.55 9.82 -8.74
N HIS A 208 -4.88 10.23 -7.67
CA HIS A 208 -3.53 10.78 -7.73
C HIS A 208 -2.43 9.71 -7.80
N ILE A 209 -2.64 8.58 -7.12
CA ILE A 209 -1.62 7.53 -6.97
C ILE A 209 -1.71 6.48 -8.07
N ALA A 210 -2.93 6.16 -8.57
CA ALA A 210 -3.19 4.99 -9.38
C ALA A 210 -2.73 5.08 -10.84
N ASP A 211 -2.11 4.01 -11.33
CA ASP A 211 -2.07 3.67 -12.76
C ASP A 211 -3.33 2.86 -13.15
N SER A 212 -3.80 2.01 -12.24
CA SER A 212 -5.07 1.27 -12.35
C SER A 212 -5.83 1.28 -11.03
N ILE A 213 -7.16 1.22 -11.11
CA ILE A 213 -8.07 1.16 -9.97
C ILE A 213 -8.86 -0.14 -10.03
N ALA A 214 -9.04 -0.80 -8.89
CA ALA A 214 -9.98 -1.90 -8.72
C ALA A 214 -10.95 -1.55 -7.59
N MET A 215 -12.24 -1.88 -7.75
CA MET A 215 -13.25 -1.63 -6.72
C MET A 215 -13.69 -2.93 -6.08
N LEU A 216 -13.47 -3.02 -4.76
CA LEU A 216 -13.90 -4.12 -3.93
C LEU A 216 -15.21 -3.75 -3.22
N HIS A 217 -16.25 -4.57 -3.43
CA HIS A 217 -17.56 -4.40 -2.82
C HIS A 217 -18.10 -5.76 -2.38
N GLU A 218 -18.51 -5.88 -1.11
CA GLU A 218 -19.03 -7.11 -0.53
C GLU A 218 -18.18 -8.37 -0.86
N GLY A 219 -16.87 -8.24 -0.68
CA GLY A 219 -15.93 -9.34 -0.91
C GLY A 219 -15.67 -9.68 -2.38
N LYS A 220 -16.16 -8.90 -3.35
CA LYS A 220 -15.96 -9.15 -4.79
C LYS A 220 -15.31 -7.95 -5.48
N LEU A 221 -14.46 -8.20 -6.47
CA LEU A 221 -14.00 -7.17 -7.39
C LEU A 221 -15.09 -6.94 -8.43
N ILE A 222 -15.79 -5.81 -8.31
CA ILE A 222 -16.92 -5.45 -9.18
C ILE A 222 -16.53 -4.59 -10.37
N TRP A 223 -15.34 -3.98 -10.31
CA TRP A 223 -14.82 -3.14 -11.37
C TRP A 223 -13.30 -3.05 -11.34
N SER A 224 -12.66 -2.95 -12.50
CA SER A 224 -11.23 -2.64 -12.64
C SER A 224 -10.98 -1.92 -13.97
N GLY A 225 -10.00 -1.00 -13.98
CA GLY A 225 -9.62 -0.24 -15.17
C GLY A 225 -8.77 0.99 -14.84
N LYS A 226 -8.57 1.87 -15.82
CA LYS A 226 -7.81 3.10 -15.64
C LYS A 226 -8.59 4.16 -14.86
N PRO A 227 -7.92 5.08 -14.15
CA PRO A 227 -8.59 6.19 -13.44
C PRO A 227 -9.52 7.03 -14.34
N SER A 228 -9.15 7.22 -15.61
CA SER A 228 -9.97 7.96 -16.58
C SER A 228 -11.28 7.23 -16.94
N GLU A 229 -11.25 5.91 -16.98
CA GLU A 229 -12.41 5.04 -17.23
C GLU A 229 -13.30 4.96 -16.00
N PHE A 230 -12.68 4.92 -14.80
CA PHE A 230 -13.40 4.91 -13.53
C PHE A 230 -14.35 6.09 -13.40
N LYS A 231 -13.87 7.31 -13.70
CA LYS A 231 -14.70 8.54 -13.69
C LYS A 231 -15.90 8.50 -14.64
N LYS A 232 -15.80 7.74 -15.72
CA LYS A 232 -16.83 7.62 -16.76
C LYS A 232 -17.68 6.35 -16.64
N SER A 233 -17.41 5.52 -15.65
CA SER A 233 -18.08 4.22 -15.48
C SER A 233 -19.58 4.39 -15.30
N ASN A 234 -20.35 3.52 -15.96
CA ASN A 234 -21.81 3.43 -15.79
C ASN A 234 -22.21 2.37 -14.72
N HIS A 235 -21.24 1.70 -14.10
CA HIS A 235 -21.51 0.72 -13.05
C HIS A 235 -22.16 1.41 -11.84
N ALA A 236 -23.29 0.93 -11.35
CA ALA A 236 -24.11 1.60 -10.32
C ALA A 236 -23.32 1.88 -9.04
N GLU A 237 -22.57 0.89 -8.52
CA GLU A 237 -21.79 1.05 -7.29
C GLU A 237 -20.59 1.99 -7.47
N VAL A 238 -19.94 1.98 -8.65
CA VAL A 238 -18.88 2.95 -8.98
C VAL A 238 -19.47 4.37 -8.98
N ARG A 239 -20.61 4.58 -9.61
CA ARG A 239 -21.30 5.89 -9.63
C ARG A 239 -21.69 6.37 -8.23
N ARG A 240 -22.17 5.47 -7.39
CA ARG A 240 -22.49 5.77 -5.99
C ARG A 240 -21.24 6.22 -5.23
N PHE A 241 -20.11 5.56 -5.46
CA PHE A 241 -18.84 5.86 -4.81
C PHE A 241 -18.22 7.19 -5.27
N ILE A 242 -18.33 7.56 -6.56
CA ILE A 242 -17.78 8.81 -7.10
C ILE A 242 -18.71 10.02 -6.96
N LYS A 243 -19.98 9.83 -6.60
CA LYS A 243 -20.99 10.91 -6.51
C LYS A 243 -20.55 12.10 -5.63
N PRO A 244 -19.92 11.91 -4.46
CA PRO A 244 -19.43 13.02 -3.64
C PRO A 244 -18.40 13.90 -4.34
N LEU A 245 -17.50 13.31 -5.14
CA LEU A 245 -16.51 14.04 -5.93
C LEU A 245 -17.13 14.90 -7.02
N LEU A 246 -18.11 14.35 -7.74
CA LEU A 246 -18.77 15.07 -8.83
C LEU A 246 -19.59 16.26 -8.32
N SER A 247 -20.08 16.21 -7.09
CA SER A 247 -20.80 17.33 -6.46
C SER A 247 -19.87 18.44 -5.99
N SER A 248 -18.69 18.12 -5.45
CA SER A 248 -17.71 19.12 -5.00
C SER A 248 -17.06 19.88 -6.17
N THR A 249 -16.82 19.22 -7.29
CA THR A 249 -16.26 19.85 -8.50
C THR A 249 -17.26 20.85 -9.14
N LYS A 250 -18.58 20.59 -9.07
CA LYS A 250 -19.59 21.52 -9.55
C LYS A 250 -19.71 22.81 -8.72
N LEU A 251 -19.46 22.72 -7.42
CA LEU A 251 -19.44 23.90 -6.53
C LEU A 251 -18.21 24.79 -6.73
N GLN A 252 -17.07 24.23 -7.16
CA GLN A 252 -15.86 25.00 -7.45
C GLN A 252 -15.88 25.71 -8.82
N LEU A 253 -16.72 25.27 -9.76
CA LEU A 253 -16.88 25.89 -11.07
C LEU A 253 -18.03 26.93 -11.12
N ALA A 254 -18.78 27.08 -10.02
CA ALA A 254 -19.91 28.00 -9.89
C ALA A 254 -19.59 29.25 -9.04
N ASN A 255 -18.38 29.38 -8.56
CA ASN A 255 -17.79 30.55 -7.88
C ASN A 255 -16.62 31.07 -8.71
#